data_022214fcb5e22e03afbf4ed213b0c001
#
_entry.id   022214fcb5e22e03afbf4ed213b0c001
#
_cell.length_a   1.000
_cell.length_b   1.000
_cell.length_c   1.000
_cell.angle_alpha   90.00
_cell.angle_beta   90.00
_cell.angle_gamma   90.00
#
_symmetry.space_group_name_H-M   'P 1'
#
loop_
_entity.id
_entity.type
_entity.pdbx_description
1 polymer ?
#
loop_
_entity_poly.entity_id
_entity_poly.type
_entity_poly.pdbx_seq_one_letter_code
_entity_poly.pdbx_strand_id
1 'polypeptide(L)'
;MSTRVFFIHTVSGITEMFGDLCKELVPGADLCHISDESLIQRILAAGGLTPAIWRRTLDHIVAAEEAGADVIQLTCSSVSPCADVARNL
;
A
#
# COMPACT_ATOMS: atom_id res chain seq x y z
N MET A 1 18.04 -9.75 11.62
CA MET A 1 17.34 -9.48 10.36
C MET A 1 16.36 -8.32 10.56
N SER A 2 16.32 -7.40 9.64
CA SER A 2 15.37 -6.28 9.72
C SER A 2 14.02 -6.68 9.13
N THR A 3 12.95 -6.15 9.70
CA THR A 3 11.60 -6.29 9.16
C THR A 3 11.47 -5.43 7.91
N ARG A 4 10.99 -5.99 6.83
CA ARG A 4 10.73 -5.25 5.59
C ARG A 4 9.27 -4.85 5.53
N VAL A 5 9.03 -3.54 5.51
CA VAL A 5 7.69 -2.96 5.48
C VAL A 5 7.47 -2.28 4.12
N PHE A 6 6.40 -2.68 3.43
CA PHE A 6 5.97 -2.02 2.20
C PHE A 6 4.74 -1.18 2.49
N PHE A 7 4.80 0.07 2.07
CA PHE A 7 3.64 0.96 2.07
C PHE A 7 3.08 1.06 0.65
N ILE A 8 1.78 0.96 0.51
CA ILE A 8 1.09 1.17 -0.77
C ILE A 8 0.24 2.43 -0.63
N HIS A 9 0.62 3.46 -1.39
CA HIS A 9 0.00 4.78 -1.35
C HIS A 9 -0.80 5.05 -2.61
N THR A 10 -1.91 5.74 -2.47
CA THR A 10 -2.69 6.26 -3.61
C THR A 10 -2.46 7.75 -3.83
N VAL A 11 -1.80 8.41 -2.88
CA VAL A 11 -1.49 9.85 -2.93
C VAL A 11 0.01 10.02 -2.67
N SER A 12 0.70 10.79 -3.49
CA SER A 12 2.16 10.90 -3.44
C SER A 12 2.70 11.68 -2.24
N GLY A 13 2.01 12.68 -1.76
CA GLY A 13 2.55 13.61 -0.75
C GLY A 13 2.75 13.04 0.66
N ILE A 14 2.33 11.81 0.92
CA ILE A 14 2.38 11.22 2.27
C ILE A 14 3.52 10.21 2.46
N THR A 15 4.27 9.89 1.40
CA THR A 15 5.32 8.87 1.45
C THR A 15 6.39 9.20 2.47
N GLU A 16 6.89 10.43 2.44
CA GLU A 16 7.94 10.88 3.37
C GLU A 16 7.44 10.88 4.81
N MET A 17 6.22 11.36 5.04
CA MET A 17 5.62 11.41 6.36
C MET A 17 5.51 10.01 6.98
N PHE A 18 4.99 9.04 6.23
CA PHE A 18 4.89 7.66 6.71
C PHE A 18 6.25 7.02 6.91
N GLY A 19 7.21 7.30 6.02
CA GLY A 19 8.57 6.82 6.16
C GLY A 19 9.23 7.30 7.45
N ASP A 20 9.13 8.60 7.73
CA ASP A 20 9.69 9.20 8.93
C ASP A 20 9.03 8.65 10.20
N LEU A 21 7.70 8.54 10.19
CA LEU A 21 6.96 7.99 11.31
C LEU A 21 7.38 6.55 11.61
N CYS A 22 7.51 5.74 10.57
CA CYS A 22 7.91 4.34 10.72
C CYS A 22 9.34 4.22 11.24
N LYS A 23 10.26 5.05 10.80
CA LYS A 23 11.63 5.07 11.32
C LYS A 23 11.67 5.40 12.81
N GLU A 24 10.78 6.26 13.27
CA GLU A 24 10.68 6.64 14.67
C GLU A 24 10.10 5.50 15.51
N LEU A 25 9.03 4.85 15.02
CA LEU A 25 8.31 3.81 15.76
C LEU A 25 8.95 2.43 15.66
N VAL A 26 9.60 2.13 14.52
CA VAL A 26 10.23 0.82 14.25
C VAL A 26 11.64 1.06 13.72
N PRO A 27 12.58 1.47 14.59
CA PRO A 27 13.96 1.72 14.17
C PRO A 27 14.59 0.47 13.55
N GLY A 28 15.29 0.65 12.45
CA GLY A 28 15.95 -0.45 11.77
C GLY A 28 15.07 -1.22 10.80
N ALA A 29 13.79 -0.88 10.65
CA ALA A 29 12.94 -1.46 9.64
C ALA A 29 13.41 -1.06 8.23
N ASP A 30 13.29 -2.00 7.30
CA ASP A 30 13.61 -1.78 5.89
C ASP A 30 12.34 -1.29 5.20
N LEU A 31 12.31 -0.04 4.73
CA LEU A 31 11.10 0.59 4.23
C LEU A 31 11.11 0.66 2.71
N CYS A 32 10.00 0.23 2.11
CA CYS A 32 9.77 0.36 0.68
C CYS A 32 8.39 0.98 0.45
N HIS A 33 8.25 1.73 -0.64
CA HIS A 33 7.01 2.41 -0.96
C HIS A 33 6.60 2.12 -2.40
N ILE A 34 5.31 1.85 -2.60
CA ILE A 34 4.68 1.81 -3.91
C ILE A 34 3.65 2.94 -3.90
N SER A 35 3.76 3.87 -4.85
CA SER A 35 2.83 4.99 -4.97
C SER A 35 2.15 4.93 -6.32
N ASP A 36 0.81 4.90 -6.32
CA ASP A 36 0.01 4.85 -7.54
C ASP A 36 -1.14 5.85 -7.45
N GLU A 37 -0.88 7.06 -7.94
CA GLU A 37 -1.86 8.14 -7.91
C GLU A 37 -3.06 7.86 -8.83
N SER A 38 -2.91 6.99 -9.81
CA SER A 38 -4.02 6.64 -10.71
C SER A 38 -5.17 5.98 -9.96
N LEU A 39 -4.89 5.32 -8.84
CA LEU A 39 -5.92 4.68 -8.02
C LEU A 39 -6.89 5.70 -7.44
N ILE A 40 -6.40 6.75 -6.80
CA ILE A 40 -7.29 7.76 -6.21
C ILE A 40 -8.08 8.50 -7.29
N GLN A 41 -7.45 8.79 -8.43
CA GLN A 41 -8.14 9.43 -9.54
C GLN A 41 -9.30 8.57 -10.05
N ARG A 42 -9.08 7.28 -10.19
CA ARG A 42 -10.11 6.33 -10.65
C ARG A 42 -11.21 6.14 -9.62
N ILE A 43 -10.86 6.07 -8.34
CA ILE A 43 -11.85 5.95 -7.25
C ILE A 43 -12.77 7.16 -7.23
N LEU A 44 -12.22 8.36 -7.32
CA LEU A 44 -13.01 9.60 -7.34
C LEU A 44 -13.90 9.69 -8.58
N ALA A 45 -13.38 9.30 -9.73
CA ALA A 45 -14.14 9.32 -10.98
C ALA A 45 -15.30 8.31 -10.98
N ALA A 46 -15.10 7.12 -10.39
CA ALA A 46 -16.09 6.05 -10.37
C ALA A 46 -17.05 6.15 -9.18
N GLY A 47 -16.72 6.92 -8.17
CA GLY A 47 -17.50 7.02 -6.93
C GLY A 47 -17.34 5.82 -6.01
N GLY A 48 -16.29 5.01 -6.19
CA GLY A 48 -16.02 3.84 -5.36
C GLY A 48 -15.08 2.85 -6.03
N LEU A 49 -14.95 1.67 -5.44
CA LEU A 49 -14.08 0.61 -5.95
C LEU A 49 -14.74 -0.12 -7.14
N THR A 50 -13.98 -0.26 -8.22
CA THR A 50 -14.39 -1.04 -9.39
C THR A 50 -13.53 -2.31 -9.47
N PRO A 51 -13.95 -3.34 -10.24
CA PRO A 51 -13.11 -4.53 -10.44
C PRO A 51 -11.69 -4.20 -10.92
N ALA A 52 -11.53 -3.21 -11.78
CA ALA A 52 -10.21 -2.79 -12.26
C ALA A 52 -9.35 -2.20 -11.15
N ILE A 53 -9.95 -1.40 -10.25
CA ILE A 53 -9.26 -0.82 -9.10
C ILE A 53 -8.87 -1.92 -8.11
N TRP A 54 -9.75 -2.87 -7.83
CA TRP A 54 -9.46 -4.04 -7.00
C TRP A 54 -8.27 -4.81 -7.54
N ARG A 55 -8.30 -5.12 -8.83
CA ARG A 55 -7.23 -5.88 -9.49
C ARG A 55 -5.90 -5.17 -9.37
N ARG A 56 -5.86 -3.88 -9.68
CA ARG A 56 -4.62 -3.12 -9.63
C ARG A 56 -4.05 -3.03 -8.22
N THR A 57 -4.91 -2.83 -7.21
CA THR A 57 -4.47 -2.78 -5.82
C THR A 57 -3.92 -4.14 -5.37
N LEU A 58 -4.60 -5.23 -5.72
CA LEU A 58 -4.12 -6.58 -5.40
C LEU A 58 -2.81 -6.89 -6.12
N ASP A 59 -2.61 -6.42 -7.34
CA ASP A 59 -1.34 -6.58 -8.06
C ASP A 59 -0.19 -5.89 -7.31
N HIS A 60 -0.41 -4.72 -6.74
CA HIS A 60 0.59 -4.05 -5.91
C HIS A 60 0.91 -4.85 -4.65
N ILE A 61 -0.12 -5.42 -4.01
CA ILE A 61 0.08 -6.24 -2.81
C ILE A 61 0.89 -7.49 -3.16
N VAL A 62 0.57 -8.17 -4.24
CA VAL A 62 1.32 -9.34 -4.71
C VAL A 62 2.76 -8.98 -5.04
N ALA A 63 2.97 -7.85 -5.72
CA ALA A 63 4.32 -7.39 -6.05
C ALA A 63 5.16 -7.13 -4.78
N ALA A 64 4.57 -6.53 -3.76
CA ALA A 64 5.24 -6.31 -2.48
C ALA A 64 5.57 -7.63 -1.78
N GLU A 65 4.66 -8.59 -1.80
CA GLU A 65 4.89 -9.92 -1.23
C GLU A 65 6.04 -10.62 -1.94
N GLU A 66 6.05 -10.62 -3.27
CA GLU A 66 7.12 -11.23 -4.07
C GLU A 66 8.47 -10.55 -3.85
N ALA A 67 8.46 -9.26 -3.52
CA ALA A 67 9.68 -8.51 -3.20
C ALA A 67 10.17 -8.77 -1.76
N GLY A 68 9.51 -9.63 -1.01
CA GLY A 68 9.95 -10.04 0.32
C GLY A 68 9.41 -9.20 1.47
N ALA A 69 8.25 -8.57 1.30
CA ALA A 69 7.63 -7.81 2.37
C ALA A 69 7.24 -8.71 3.55
N ASP A 70 7.58 -8.30 4.75
CA ASP A 70 7.08 -8.92 5.99
C ASP A 70 5.75 -8.32 6.40
N VAL A 71 5.57 -7.03 6.13
CA VAL A 71 4.35 -6.27 6.43
C VAL A 71 4.01 -5.42 5.21
N ILE A 72 2.73 -5.40 4.86
CA ILE A 72 2.20 -4.54 3.79
C ILE A 72 1.13 -3.64 4.39
N GLN A 73 1.30 -2.34 4.29
CA GLN A 73 0.38 -1.35 4.83
C GLN A 73 -0.22 -0.51 3.71
N LEU A 74 -1.53 -0.56 3.57
CA LEU A 74 -2.27 0.35 2.70
C LEU A 74 -2.53 1.64 3.47
N THR A 75 -2.15 2.77 2.92
CA THR A 75 -2.24 4.06 3.61
C THR A 75 -3.47 4.87 3.23
N CYS A 76 -4.28 4.37 2.29
CA CYS A 76 -5.53 4.99 1.89
C CYS A 76 -6.71 4.13 2.33
N SER A 77 -7.64 4.69 3.11
CA SER A 77 -8.83 3.96 3.58
C SER A 77 -9.74 3.48 2.45
N SER A 78 -9.75 4.18 1.32
CA SER A 78 -10.57 3.83 0.17
C SER A 78 -10.25 2.47 -0.43
N VAL A 79 -9.00 1.99 -0.29
CA VAL A 79 -8.56 0.69 -0.79
C VAL A 79 -8.35 -0.34 0.32
N SER A 80 -8.60 0.02 1.58
CA SER A 80 -8.43 -0.88 2.72
C SER A 80 -9.17 -2.22 2.58
N PRO A 81 -10.37 -2.29 2.00
CA PRO A 81 -11.03 -3.59 1.80
C PRO A 81 -10.21 -4.58 1.00
N CYS A 82 -9.31 -4.11 0.12
CA CYS A 82 -8.43 -4.99 -0.65
C CYS A 82 -7.46 -5.77 0.23
N ALA A 83 -7.06 -5.21 1.37
CA ALA A 83 -6.18 -5.90 2.31
C ALA A 83 -6.87 -7.12 2.93
N ASP A 84 -8.16 -7.03 3.22
CA ASP A 84 -8.93 -8.14 3.79
C ASP A 84 -9.04 -9.30 2.81
N VAL A 85 -9.23 -9.00 1.52
CA VAL A 85 -9.25 -10.02 0.47
C VAL A 85 -7.86 -10.64 0.32
N ALA A 86 -6.82 -9.82 0.31
CA ALA A 86 -5.44 -10.29 0.11
C ALA A 86 -4.97 -11.24 1.21
N ARG A 87 -5.45 -11.06 2.44
CA ARG A 87 -5.09 -11.95 3.56
C ARG A 87 -5.54 -13.39 3.35
N ASN A 88 -6.48 -13.62 2.45
CA ASN A 88 -7.01 -14.96 2.16
C ASN A 88 -6.39 -15.60 0.91
N LEU A 89 -5.42 -14.94 0.32
CA LEU A 89 -4.76 -15.46 -0.90
C LEU A 89 -3.56 -16.35 -0.58
#